data_a92c47c782e3bd9e9f691fdfc3ee08e6
#
_entry.id   a92c47c782e3bd9e9f691fdfc3ee08e6
#
_cell.length_a   1.000
_cell.length_b   1.000
_cell.length_c   1.000
_cell.angle_alpha   90.00
_cell.angle_beta   90.00
_cell.angle_gamma   90.00
#
_symmetry.space_group_name_H-M   'P 1'
#
loop_
_entity.id
_entity.type
_entity.pdbx_description
1 polymer ?
#
loop_
_entity_poly.entity_id
_entity_poly.type
_entity_poly.pdbx_seq_one_letter_code
_entity_poly.pdbx_strand_id
1 'polypeptide(L)'
;MARIDEIAPDLFRISAYLPHIDLQFNHFLVRDDEPLLFHTGMRRMFPEVRDAVAKLIDPASLRWISWSHFEVDECGALNDWLAIAPRAQAACSQVGALVNIEDFAARPPRGLMRHDVIETGRHRYRYIPTPHLPHGWDAGVLFEETSRLLLCSDLFHQVGDVEPMTNGDVVGRWGQAMAAYQAHPVLMDYMPFTPSTRARLEDLASLQPRILAAMHGSSFTGDGAAALRSGADMMEKLLGCYDGTDAAKQRLDPVGDH
;
A
#
# COMPACT_ATOMS: atom_id res chain seq x y z
N MET A 1 1.18 9.97 18.61
CA MET A 1 0.44 8.74 18.98
C MET A 1 -0.45 8.39 17.82
N ALA A 2 -0.36 7.14 17.32
CA ALA A 2 -1.14 6.70 16.16
C ALA A 2 -2.66 6.78 16.46
N ARG A 3 -3.41 7.21 15.45
CA ARG A 3 -4.87 7.25 15.46
C ARG A 3 -5.40 5.88 15.03
N ILE A 4 -6.48 5.42 15.66
CA ILE A 4 -7.10 4.12 15.36
C ILE A 4 -8.55 4.39 14.98
N ASP A 5 -8.92 3.95 13.77
CA ASP A 5 -10.26 4.09 13.21
C ASP A 5 -10.73 2.75 12.63
N GLU A 6 -11.92 2.29 12.98
CA GLU A 6 -12.53 1.12 12.33
C GLU A 6 -13.15 1.58 11.00
N ILE A 7 -12.63 1.07 9.87
CA ILE A 7 -13.05 1.49 8.52
C ILE A 7 -13.96 0.47 7.82
N ALA A 8 -14.01 -0.75 8.33
CA ALA A 8 -14.95 -1.81 7.99
C ALA A 8 -15.05 -2.74 9.20
N PRO A 9 -16.06 -3.62 9.28
CA PRO A 9 -16.17 -4.56 10.40
C PRO A 9 -14.87 -5.33 10.60
N ASP A 10 -14.32 -5.24 11.83
CA ASP A 10 -13.07 -5.88 12.25
C ASP A 10 -11.81 -5.46 11.46
N LEU A 11 -11.87 -4.42 10.64
CA LEU A 11 -10.72 -3.82 9.96
C LEU A 11 -10.42 -2.43 10.54
N PHE A 12 -9.26 -2.29 11.13
CA PHE A 12 -8.80 -1.05 11.77
C PHE A 12 -7.67 -0.41 10.97
N ARG A 13 -7.84 0.87 10.64
CA ARG A 13 -6.78 1.73 10.13
C ARG A 13 -6.03 2.33 11.31
N ILE A 14 -4.75 2.04 11.41
CA ILE A 14 -3.82 2.61 12.40
C ILE A 14 -2.96 3.62 11.64
N SER A 15 -3.14 4.91 11.93
CA SER A 15 -2.53 5.99 11.16
C SER A 15 -1.55 6.79 12.00
N ALA A 16 -0.33 6.94 11.51
CA ALA A 16 0.69 7.83 12.08
C ALA A 16 1.03 8.94 11.08
N TYR A 17 0.93 10.19 11.51
CA TYR A 17 1.25 11.35 10.69
C TYR A 17 2.65 11.88 11.02
N LEU A 18 3.45 12.14 9.99
CA LEU A 18 4.78 12.73 10.10
C LEU A 18 4.78 14.18 9.56
N PRO A 19 4.67 15.20 10.44
CA PRO A 19 4.50 16.60 10.01
C PRO A 19 5.66 17.15 9.16
N HIS A 20 6.88 16.64 9.35
CA HIS A 20 8.05 17.14 8.65
C HIS A 20 8.13 16.77 7.16
N ILE A 21 7.33 15.79 6.73
CA ILE A 21 7.16 15.38 5.34
C ILE A 21 5.70 15.48 4.89
N ASP A 22 4.81 15.97 5.76
CA ASP A 22 3.37 16.16 5.52
C ASP A 22 2.66 14.89 5.03
N LEU A 23 2.97 13.73 5.63
CA LEU A 23 2.49 12.44 5.16
C LEU A 23 1.96 11.57 6.29
N GLN A 24 0.81 10.92 6.06
CA GLN A 24 0.26 9.86 6.88
C GLN A 24 0.74 8.49 6.40
N PHE A 25 0.98 7.60 7.36
CA PHE A 25 1.30 6.19 7.14
C PHE A 25 0.22 5.34 7.78
N ASN A 26 -0.46 4.55 6.98
CA ASN A 26 -1.58 3.72 7.41
C ASN A 26 -1.17 2.25 7.46
N HIS A 27 -1.46 1.64 8.60
CA HIS A 27 -1.32 0.22 8.83
C HIS A 27 -2.72 -0.34 9.03
N PHE A 28 -3.03 -1.46 8.45
CA PHE A 28 -4.36 -2.04 8.54
C PHE A 28 -4.31 -3.33 9.35
N LEU A 29 -5.07 -3.37 10.46
CA LEU A 29 -5.19 -4.55 11.30
C LEU A 29 -6.55 -5.21 11.07
N VAL A 30 -6.54 -6.46 10.64
CA VAL A 30 -7.72 -7.33 10.63
C VAL A 30 -7.76 -8.08 11.95
N ARG A 31 -8.81 -7.81 12.75
CA ARG A 31 -9.07 -8.49 14.02
C ARG A 31 -9.97 -9.68 13.78
N ASP A 32 -9.37 -10.87 13.70
CA ASP A 32 -10.08 -12.12 13.44
C ASP A 32 -9.39 -13.28 14.18
N ASP A 33 -9.81 -14.52 13.96
CA ASP A 33 -9.23 -15.71 14.58
C ASP A 33 -7.73 -15.87 14.27
N GLU A 34 -7.33 -15.54 13.04
CA GLU A 34 -5.94 -15.47 12.59
C GLU A 34 -5.58 -14.05 12.10
N PRO A 35 -5.27 -13.12 13.02
CA PRO A 35 -5.15 -11.70 12.71
C PRO A 35 -4.09 -11.41 11.65
N LEU A 36 -4.40 -10.45 10.77
CA LEU A 36 -3.51 -9.94 9.72
C LEU A 36 -3.15 -8.48 10.00
N LEU A 37 -1.85 -8.18 9.95
CA LEU A 37 -1.35 -6.82 9.84
C LEU A 37 -0.89 -6.58 8.39
N PHE A 38 -1.48 -5.60 7.73
CA PHE A 38 -1.07 -5.15 6.39
C PHE A 38 -0.36 -3.80 6.51
N HIS A 39 0.88 -3.70 6.02
CA HIS A 39 1.91 -2.70 6.24
C HIS A 39 2.48 -2.73 7.66
N THR A 40 3.78 -3.02 7.77
CA THR A 40 4.48 -3.04 9.07
C THR A 40 4.91 -1.66 9.52
N GLY A 41 5.06 -0.74 8.57
CA GLY A 41 5.66 0.57 8.75
C GLY A 41 7.18 0.56 8.78
N MET A 42 7.75 1.75 8.77
CA MET A 42 9.16 1.97 9.00
C MET A 42 9.57 1.47 10.40
N ARG A 43 10.76 0.95 10.52
CA ARG A 43 11.27 0.43 11.80
C ARG A 43 11.15 1.42 12.96
N ARG A 44 11.40 2.71 12.72
CA ARG A 44 11.26 3.76 13.75
C ARG A 44 9.82 3.96 14.25
N MET A 45 8.81 3.54 13.44
CA MET A 45 7.38 3.64 13.79
C MET A 45 6.88 2.42 14.56
N PHE A 46 7.66 1.33 14.59
CA PHE A 46 7.26 0.06 15.22
C PHE A 46 6.74 0.23 16.65
N PRO A 47 7.39 0.96 17.59
CA PRO A 47 6.86 1.09 18.96
C PRO A 47 5.46 1.70 18.99
N GLU A 48 5.24 2.75 18.18
CA GLU A 48 3.95 3.45 18.14
C GLU A 48 2.84 2.59 17.53
N VAL A 49 3.15 1.90 16.43
CA VAL A 49 2.19 1.02 15.75
C VAL A 49 1.88 -0.21 16.60
N ARG A 50 2.90 -0.82 17.22
CA ARG A 50 2.73 -1.92 18.18
C ARG A 50 1.80 -1.54 19.34
N ASP A 51 2.00 -0.36 19.93
CA ASP A 51 1.20 0.12 21.06
C ASP A 51 -0.26 0.41 20.62
N ALA A 52 -0.48 0.76 19.37
CA ALA A 52 -1.81 0.90 18.79
C ALA A 52 -2.47 -0.48 18.54
N VAL A 53 -1.74 -1.43 17.97
CA VAL A 53 -2.20 -2.82 17.79
C VAL A 53 -2.55 -3.46 19.12
N ALA A 54 -1.73 -3.23 20.16
CA ALA A 54 -1.95 -3.77 21.52
C ALA A 54 -3.25 -3.29 22.18
N LYS A 55 -3.86 -2.22 21.69
CA LYS A 55 -5.20 -1.77 22.17
C LYS A 55 -6.34 -2.58 21.55
N LEU A 56 -6.08 -3.31 20.47
CA LEU A 56 -7.09 -4.03 19.68
C LEU A 56 -6.97 -5.54 19.84
N ILE A 57 -5.75 -6.06 19.86
CA ILE A 57 -5.42 -7.49 20.04
C ILE A 57 -4.12 -7.64 20.85
N ASP A 58 -3.81 -8.82 21.32
CA ASP A 58 -2.44 -9.16 21.75
C ASP A 58 -1.53 -9.21 20.50
N PRO A 59 -0.48 -8.37 20.38
CA PRO A 59 0.43 -8.41 19.24
C PRO A 59 1.07 -9.78 18.99
N ALA A 60 1.26 -10.59 20.06
CA ALA A 60 1.80 -11.94 19.94
C ALA A 60 0.82 -12.92 19.23
N SER A 61 -0.46 -12.55 19.13
CA SER A 61 -1.48 -13.35 18.44
C SER A 61 -1.46 -13.18 16.91
N LEU A 62 -0.75 -12.20 16.37
CA LEU A 62 -0.64 -12.02 14.91
C LEU A 62 -0.27 -13.34 14.23
N ARG A 63 -0.99 -13.64 13.15
CA ARG A 63 -0.77 -14.82 12.32
C ARG A 63 -0.22 -14.48 10.95
N TRP A 64 -0.67 -13.36 10.37
CA TRP A 64 -0.24 -12.92 9.08
C TRP A 64 0.32 -11.50 9.13
N ILE A 65 1.41 -11.28 8.39
CA ILE A 65 1.97 -9.96 8.12
C ILE A 65 2.13 -9.86 6.61
N SER A 66 1.55 -8.82 6.00
CA SER A 66 1.58 -8.66 4.56
C SER A 66 1.78 -7.19 4.16
N TRP A 67 2.11 -6.97 2.92
CA TRP A 67 2.33 -5.65 2.31
C TRP A 67 2.23 -5.77 0.79
N SER A 68 2.27 -4.62 0.08
CA SER A 68 2.17 -4.59 -1.38
C SER A 68 3.51 -4.89 -2.06
N HIS A 69 4.54 -4.12 -1.76
CA HIS A 69 5.86 -4.19 -2.40
C HIS A 69 6.98 -3.95 -1.39
N PHE A 70 8.22 -4.23 -1.79
CA PHE A 70 9.36 -4.09 -0.90
C PHE A 70 9.79 -2.63 -0.78
N GLU A 71 9.28 -1.95 0.23
CA GLU A 71 9.67 -0.60 0.62
C GLU A 71 9.70 -0.47 2.15
N VAL A 72 10.46 0.49 2.66
CA VAL A 72 10.73 0.59 4.09
C VAL A 72 9.50 0.94 4.94
N ASP A 73 8.55 1.67 4.39
CA ASP A 73 7.29 2.00 5.08
C ASP A 73 6.25 0.88 4.95
N GLU A 74 6.35 0.05 3.93
CA GLU A 74 5.53 -1.15 3.75
C GLU A 74 5.96 -2.29 4.68
N CYS A 75 7.26 -2.63 4.70
CA CYS A 75 7.75 -3.83 5.38
C CYS A 75 9.00 -3.63 6.25
N GLY A 76 9.45 -2.40 6.49
CA GLY A 76 10.70 -2.12 7.21
C GLY A 76 10.76 -2.62 8.64
N ALA A 77 9.62 -2.70 9.34
CA ALA A 77 9.54 -3.24 10.70
C ALA A 77 9.20 -4.75 10.74
N LEU A 78 9.27 -5.48 9.63
CA LEU A 78 8.90 -6.90 9.55
C LEU A 78 9.57 -7.73 10.65
N ASN A 79 10.88 -7.63 10.82
CA ASN A 79 11.61 -8.43 11.79
C ASN A 79 11.30 -8.06 13.24
N ASP A 80 10.99 -6.79 13.53
CA ASP A 80 10.54 -6.37 14.85
C ASP A 80 9.17 -7.00 15.19
N TRP A 81 8.24 -7.07 14.22
CA TRP A 81 6.98 -7.79 14.38
C TRP A 81 7.16 -9.30 14.53
N LEU A 82 8.00 -9.91 13.70
CA LEU A 82 8.30 -11.34 13.78
C LEU A 82 8.91 -11.72 15.13
N ALA A 83 9.68 -10.82 15.75
CA ALA A 83 10.30 -11.07 17.05
C ALA A 83 9.26 -11.17 18.19
N ILE A 84 8.17 -10.40 18.14
CA ILE A 84 7.14 -10.38 19.21
C ILE A 84 5.93 -11.27 18.88
N ALA A 85 5.75 -11.68 17.62
CA ALA A 85 4.64 -12.53 17.16
C ALA A 85 5.19 -13.88 16.67
N PRO A 86 5.39 -14.86 17.57
CA PRO A 86 6.09 -16.11 17.24
C PRO A 86 5.35 -16.99 16.22
N ARG A 87 4.03 -16.84 16.08
CA ARG A 87 3.22 -17.57 15.09
C ARG A 87 3.04 -16.81 13.78
N ALA A 88 3.45 -15.54 13.73
CA ALA A 88 3.28 -14.73 12.53
C ALA A 88 4.15 -15.25 11.38
N GLN A 89 3.58 -15.25 10.18
CA GLN A 89 4.27 -15.52 8.93
C GLN A 89 4.10 -14.34 7.99
N ALA A 90 5.22 -13.92 7.41
CA ALA A 90 5.20 -12.95 6.31
C ALA A 90 4.53 -13.57 5.08
N ALA A 91 3.67 -12.83 4.39
CA ALA A 91 3.02 -13.23 3.15
C ALA A 91 3.09 -12.07 2.15
N CYS A 92 3.81 -12.27 1.06
CA CYS A 92 4.03 -11.26 0.03
C CYS A 92 4.07 -11.90 -1.36
N SER A 93 4.23 -11.11 -2.42
CA SER A 93 4.36 -11.69 -3.76
C SER A 93 5.45 -12.77 -3.82
N GLN A 94 5.24 -13.79 -4.68
CA GLN A 94 6.24 -14.84 -4.89
C GLN A 94 7.60 -14.25 -5.33
N VAL A 95 7.59 -13.22 -6.19
CA VAL A 95 8.84 -12.57 -6.61
C VAL A 95 9.48 -11.80 -5.48
N GLY A 96 8.71 -11.06 -4.67
CA GLY A 96 9.21 -10.37 -3.48
C GLY A 96 9.79 -11.35 -2.45
N ALA A 97 9.13 -12.50 -2.23
CA ALA A 97 9.64 -13.56 -1.38
C ALA A 97 11.02 -14.01 -1.83
N LEU A 98 11.18 -14.39 -3.11
CA LEU A 98 12.41 -14.93 -3.66
C LEU A 98 13.58 -13.93 -3.69
N VAL A 99 13.31 -12.67 -4.05
CA VAL A 99 14.41 -11.72 -4.34
C VAL A 99 14.72 -10.77 -3.20
N ASN A 100 13.81 -10.62 -2.22
CA ASN A 100 13.97 -9.69 -1.12
C ASN A 100 13.85 -10.36 0.25
N ILE A 101 12.78 -11.13 0.47
CA ILE A 101 12.33 -11.45 1.83
C ILE A 101 12.97 -12.72 2.37
N GLU A 102 13.34 -13.70 1.54
CA GLU A 102 14.00 -14.95 2.00
C GLU A 102 15.30 -14.68 2.76
N ASP A 103 16.07 -13.66 2.33
CA ASP A 103 17.30 -13.25 3.03
C ASP A 103 17.02 -12.22 4.14
N PHE A 104 16.06 -11.30 3.90
CA PHE A 104 15.76 -10.20 4.82
C PHE A 104 15.02 -10.64 6.10
N ALA A 105 14.06 -11.56 5.99
CA ALA A 105 13.17 -11.92 7.10
C ALA A 105 13.79 -12.94 8.05
N ALA A 106 13.56 -12.75 9.37
CA ALA A 106 14.00 -13.69 10.41
C ALA A 106 13.38 -15.09 10.29
N ARG A 107 12.31 -15.26 9.52
CA ARG A 107 11.66 -16.55 9.21
C ARG A 107 11.21 -16.58 7.75
N PRO A 108 11.15 -17.77 7.11
CA PRO A 108 10.77 -17.89 5.70
C PRO A 108 9.39 -17.31 5.43
N PRO A 109 9.23 -16.48 4.37
CA PRO A 109 7.93 -15.95 3.97
C PRO A 109 7.08 -17.00 3.25
N ARG A 110 5.77 -16.75 3.16
CA ARG A 110 4.87 -17.38 2.21
C ARG A 110 4.84 -16.52 0.93
N GLY A 111 5.33 -17.05 -0.17
CA GLY A 111 5.16 -16.44 -1.48
C GLY A 111 3.71 -16.61 -1.97
N LEU A 112 3.09 -15.52 -2.43
CA LEU A 112 1.72 -15.48 -2.94
C LEU A 112 1.75 -15.37 -4.46
N MET A 113 0.95 -16.20 -5.11
CA MET A 113 0.67 -16.16 -6.55
C MET A 113 -0.75 -15.64 -6.81
N ARG A 114 -1.06 -15.32 -8.06
CA ARG A 114 -2.40 -14.88 -8.46
C ARG A 114 -3.45 -15.88 -7.96
N HIS A 115 -4.48 -15.38 -7.28
CA HIS A 115 -5.60 -16.09 -6.66
C HIS A 115 -5.29 -16.81 -5.33
N ASP A 116 -4.05 -16.75 -4.83
CA ASP A 116 -3.81 -17.20 -3.45
C ASP A 116 -4.61 -16.36 -2.46
N VAL A 117 -5.03 -16.99 -1.37
CA VAL A 117 -5.86 -16.36 -0.34
C VAL A 117 -5.14 -16.43 1.01
N ILE A 118 -5.18 -15.32 1.73
CA ILE A 118 -4.90 -15.26 3.16
C ILE A 118 -6.26 -15.37 3.86
N GLU A 119 -6.47 -16.46 4.60
CA GLU A 119 -7.65 -16.66 5.42
C GLU A 119 -7.36 -16.21 6.85
N THR A 120 -8.24 -15.38 7.41
CA THR A 120 -8.10 -14.88 8.79
C THR A 120 -9.14 -15.46 9.73
N GLY A 121 -10.05 -16.27 9.23
CA GLY A 121 -11.21 -16.86 9.90
C GLY A 121 -12.49 -16.49 9.16
N ARG A 122 -13.11 -15.38 9.52
CA ARG A 122 -14.33 -14.88 8.85
C ARG A 122 -14.04 -14.17 7.54
N HIS A 123 -12.82 -13.65 7.35
CA HIS A 123 -12.42 -12.85 6.18
C HIS A 123 -11.45 -13.62 5.29
N ARG A 124 -11.53 -13.32 3.99
CA ARG A 124 -10.71 -13.92 2.93
C ARG A 124 -10.10 -12.82 2.08
N TYR A 125 -8.78 -12.72 2.13
CA TYR A 125 -8.00 -11.72 1.38
C TYR A 125 -7.34 -12.38 0.19
N ARG A 126 -7.91 -12.19 -1.00
CA ARG A 126 -7.35 -12.70 -2.25
C ARG A 126 -6.21 -11.81 -2.72
N TYR A 127 -5.06 -12.42 -2.99
CA TYR A 127 -3.90 -11.75 -3.54
C TYR A 127 -4.06 -11.52 -5.05
N ILE A 128 -3.72 -10.31 -5.50
CA ILE A 128 -3.74 -9.89 -6.90
C ILE A 128 -2.39 -9.25 -7.22
N PRO A 129 -1.57 -9.89 -8.08
CA PRO A 129 -0.30 -9.30 -8.50
C PRO A 129 -0.55 -8.07 -9.39
N THR A 130 0.11 -6.98 -9.07
CA THR A 130 0.02 -5.71 -9.81
C THR A 130 1.43 -5.16 -10.11
N PRO A 131 2.33 -5.91 -10.77
CA PRO A 131 3.71 -5.46 -11.00
C PRO A 131 3.75 -4.05 -11.57
N HIS A 132 4.58 -3.17 -10.96
CA HIS A 132 4.72 -1.76 -11.27
C HIS A 132 3.46 -0.90 -11.01
N LEU A 133 2.52 -1.39 -10.19
CA LEU A 133 1.35 -0.64 -9.77
C LEU A 133 1.06 -0.90 -8.27
N PRO A 134 1.24 0.10 -7.39
CA PRO A 134 1.64 1.49 -7.66
C PRO A 134 3.05 1.62 -8.26
N HIS A 135 4.06 0.96 -7.71
CA HIS A 135 5.42 0.82 -8.22
C HIS A 135 6.04 -0.50 -7.71
N GLY A 136 7.31 -0.78 -8.04
CA GLY A 136 7.91 -2.06 -7.69
C GLY A 136 7.42 -3.24 -8.55
N TRP A 137 8.33 -4.05 -9.03
CA TRP A 137 8.01 -5.22 -9.87
C TRP A 137 7.35 -6.36 -9.07
N ASP A 138 7.51 -6.33 -7.75
CA ASP A 138 6.96 -7.28 -6.78
C ASP A 138 5.60 -6.85 -6.22
N ALA A 139 5.05 -5.71 -6.67
CA ALA A 139 3.81 -5.17 -6.15
C ALA A 139 2.60 -6.09 -6.34
N GLY A 140 1.74 -6.07 -5.34
CA GLY A 140 0.44 -6.74 -5.34
C GLY A 140 -0.48 -6.15 -4.29
N VAL A 141 -1.76 -6.42 -4.41
CA VAL A 141 -2.79 -5.91 -3.50
C VAL A 141 -3.61 -7.05 -2.93
N LEU A 142 -4.30 -6.80 -1.83
CA LEU A 142 -5.21 -7.75 -1.21
C LEU A 142 -6.66 -7.27 -1.35
N PHE A 143 -7.53 -8.15 -1.83
CA PHE A 143 -8.96 -7.88 -1.97
C PHE A 143 -9.77 -8.76 -1.01
N GLU A 144 -10.50 -8.14 -0.08
CA GLU A 144 -11.46 -8.83 0.79
C GLU A 144 -12.78 -9.00 0.06
N GLU A 145 -13.22 -10.27 -0.09
CA GLU A 145 -14.28 -10.64 -1.01
C GLU A 145 -15.69 -10.31 -0.51
N THR A 146 -15.91 -10.27 0.81
CA THR A 146 -17.25 -10.07 1.41
C THR A 146 -17.61 -8.59 1.47
N SER A 147 -16.76 -7.77 2.06
CA SER A 147 -16.94 -6.31 2.17
C SER A 147 -16.57 -5.57 0.88
N ARG A 148 -15.91 -6.27 -0.07
CA ARG A 148 -15.38 -5.71 -1.30
C ARG A 148 -14.39 -4.57 -1.02
N LEU A 149 -13.48 -4.84 -0.10
CA LEU A 149 -12.43 -3.91 0.31
C LEU A 149 -11.13 -4.25 -0.40
N LEU A 150 -10.48 -3.24 -0.96
CA LEU A 150 -9.16 -3.33 -1.56
C LEU A 150 -8.14 -2.64 -0.64
N LEU A 151 -7.18 -3.41 -0.12
CA LEU A 151 -5.96 -2.86 0.50
C LEU A 151 -5.02 -2.50 -0.66
N CYS A 152 -4.98 -1.23 -1.04
CA CYS A 152 -4.47 -0.79 -2.32
C CYS A 152 -3.11 -0.08 -2.26
N SER A 153 -2.41 -0.14 -1.09
CA SER A 153 -1.07 0.43 -0.93
C SER A 153 -1.04 1.91 -1.32
N ASP A 154 -0.08 2.34 -2.10
CA ASP A 154 0.11 3.73 -2.52
C ASP A 154 -0.85 4.23 -3.60
N LEU A 155 -1.71 3.36 -4.13
CA LEU A 155 -2.78 3.86 -4.98
C LEU A 155 -3.68 4.79 -4.18
N PHE A 156 -4.08 5.89 -4.80
CA PHE A 156 -4.84 6.98 -4.16
C PHE A 156 -4.06 7.72 -3.06
N HIS A 157 -2.73 7.74 -3.17
CA HIS A 157 -1.83 8.49 -2.30
C HIS A 157 -2.28 9.94 -2.12
N GLN A 158 -2.31 10.41 -0.88
CA GLN A 158 -2.68 11.77 -0.51
C GLN A 158 -1.67 12.29 0.51
N VAL A 159 -1.37 13.58 0.45
CA VAL A 159 -0.54 14.29 1.43
C VAL A 159 -1.41 14.92 2.52
N GLY A 160 -0.82 15.27 3.66
CA GLY A 160 -1.49 15.93 4.77
C GLY A 160 -2.00 15.00 5.86
N ASP A 161 -2.46 15.59 6.98
CA ASP A 161 -3.20 14.89 8.04
C ASP A 161 -4.69 14.97 7.73
N VAL A 162 -5.18 13.96 7.03
CA VAL A 162 -6.56 13.92 6.52
C VAL A 162 -7.46 13.00 7.34
N GLU A 163 -8.76 13.05 7.07
CA GLU A 163 -9.80 12.22 7.69
C GLU A 163 -9.54 10.71 7.48
N PRO A 164 -10.01 9.84 8.38
CA PRO A 164 -9.79 8.38 8.24
C PRO A 164 -10.49 7.79 7.01
N MET A 165 -11.69 8.29 6.70
CA MET A 165 -12.49 7.86 5.54
C MET A 165 -13.07 9.06 4.82
N THR A 166 -13.20 8.94 3.50
CA THR A 166 -13.84 9.95 2.65
C THR A 166 -14.73 9.29 1.59
N ASN A 167 -15.78 9.98 1.19
CA ASN A 167 -16.54 9.70 -0.03
C ASN A 167 -16.40 10.83 -1.08
N GLY A 168 -15.45 11.74 -0.83
CA GLY A 168 -15.14 12.86 -1.70
C GLY A 168 -14.23 12.52 -2.86
N ASP A 169 -13.61 13.55 -3.45
CA ASP A 169 -12.75 13.43 -4.63
C ASP A 169 -11.36 12.85 -4.28
N VAL A 170 -11.30 11.55 -4.07
CA VAL A 170 -10.04 10.84 -3.80
C VAL A 170 -9.10 10.85 -5.01
N VAL A 171 -9.65 10.84 -6.22
CA VAL A 171 -8.85 10.84 -7.46
C VAL A 171 -8.19 12.20 -7.68
N GLY A 172 -8.92 13.30 -7.44
CA GLY A 172 -8.34 14.64 -7.51
C GLY A 172 -7.25 14.87 -6.47
N ARG A 173 -7.43 14.40 -5.23
CA ARG A 173 -6.39 14.46 -4.18
C ARG A 173 -5.15 13.66 -4.60
N TRP A 174 -5.34 12.46 -5.14
CA TRP A 174 -4.25 11.63 -5.66
C TRP A 174 -3.53 12.33 -6.82
N GLY A 175 -4.27 12.87 -7.79
CA GLY A 175 -3.70 13.61 -8.92
C GLY A 175 -2.87 14.82 -8.48
N GLN A 176 -3.30 15.54 -7.43
CA GLN A 176 -2.54 16.64 -6.84
C GLN A 176 -1.21 16.17 -6.24
N ALA A 177 -1.22 15.08 -5.46
CA ALA A 177 -0.03 14.51 -4.87
C ALA A 177 0.94 14.00 -5.95
N MET A 178 0.44 13.30 -6.98
CA MET A 178 1.23 12.80 -8.11
C MET A 178 1.87 13.94 -8.91
N ALA A 179 1.12 15.02 -9.17
CA ALA A 179 1.65 16.21 -9.87
C ALA A 179 2.74 16.90 -9.07
N ALA A 180 2.59 17.00 -7.74
CA ALA A 180 3.59 17.56 -6.86
C ALA A 180 4.88 16.71 -6.84
N TYR A 181 4.76 15.39 -6.79
CA TYR A 181 5.90 14.47 -6.82
C TYR A 181 6.61 14.52 -8.18
N GLN A 182 5.85 14.56 -9.28
CA GLN A 182 6.43 14.66 -10.63
C GLN A 182 7.20 15.98 -10.85
N ALA A 183 6.78 17.06 -10.18
CA ALA A 183 7.50 18.34 -10.20
C ALA A 183 8.71 18.39 -9.24
N HIS A 184 8.85 17.41 -8.34
CA HIS A 184 9.91 17.42 -7.33
C HIS A 184 11.20 16.78 -7.88
N PRO A 185 12.38 17.40 -7.77
CA PRO A 185 13.61 16.94 -8.43
C PRO A 185 14.11 15.57 -7.96
N VAL A 186 13.68 15.11 -6.79
CA VAL A 186 14.09 13.81 -6.20
C VAL A 186 12.99 12.77 -6.29
N LEU A 187 11.70 13.16 -6.29
CA LEU A 187 10.55 12.27 -6.23
C LEU A 187 9.88 12.04 -7.60
N MET A 188 10.39 12.70 -8.65
CA MET A 188 9.87 12.47 -10.00
C MET A 188 9.97 10.98 -10.35
N ASP A 189 9.04 10.53 -11.19
CA ASP A 189 8.92 9.11 -11.61
C ASP A 189 8.63 8.13 -10.46
N TYR A 190 8.11 8.64 -9.33
CA TYR A 190 7.70 7.85 -8.18
C TYR A 190 6.76 6.69 -8.58
N MET A 191 5.79 6.97 -9.45
CA MET A 191 4.83 5.96 -9.92
C MET A 191 4.90 5.85 -11.45
N PRO A 192 5.31 4.70 -12.01
CA PRO A 192 5.45 4.57 -13.46
C PRO A 192 4.09 4.36 -14.14
N PHE A 193 3.92 4.92 -15.34
CA PHE A 193 2.84 4.54 -16.23
C PHE A 193 3.38 3.61 -17.32
N THR A 194 3.03 2.33 -17.22
CA THR A 194 3.50 1.29 -18.16
C THR A 194 2.39 0.91 -19.15
N PRO A 195 2.72 0.22 -20.24
CA PRO A 195 1.69 -0.28 -21.17
C PRO A 195 0.61 -1.17 -20.53
N SER A 196 0.88 -1.75 -19.34
CA SER A 196 -0.06 -2.60 -18.63
C SER A 196 -0.81 -1.89 -17.50
N THR A 197 -0.46 -0.64 -17.14
CA THR A 197 -1.05 0.08 -16.01
C THR A 197 -2.56 0.19 -16.12
N ARG A 198 -3.07 0.65 -17.28
CA ARG A 198 -4.51 0.77 -17.51
C ARG A 198 -5.24 -0.57 -17.40
N ALA A 199 -4.70 -1.63 -17.99
CA ALA A 199 -5.31 -2.96 -17.92
C ALA A 199 -5.36 -3.48 -16.48
N ARG A 200 -4.31 -3.25 -15.67
CA ARG A 200 -4.28 -3.65 -14.26
C ARG A 200 -5.32 -2.88 -13.42
N LEU A 201 -5.45 -1.58 -13.64
CA LEU A 201 -6.48 -0.77 -12.96
C LEU A 201 -7.89 -1.21 -13.36
N GLU A 202 -8.13 -1.61 -14.62
CA GLU A 202 -9.41 -2.18 -15.05
C GLU A 202 -9.66 -3.57 -14.45
N ASP A 203 -8.64 -4.43 -14.33
CA ASP A 203 -8.74 -5.71 -13.62
C ASP A 203 -9.20 -5.47 -12.16
N LEU A 204 -8.60 -4.50 -11.45
CA LEU A 204 -9.01 -4.12 -10.10
C LEU A 204 -10.42 -3.52 -10.07
N ALA A 205 -10.77 -2.66 -11.02
CA ALA A 205 -12.10 -2.07 -11.14
C ALA A 205 -13.19 -3.13 -11.39
N SER A 206 -12.88 -4.20 -12.13
CA SER A 206 -13.80 -5.32 -12.39
C SER A 206 -14.25 -6.04 -11.11
N LEU A 207 -13.47 -5.95 -10.03
CA LEU A 207 -13.83 -6.48 -8.70
C LEU A 207 -14.91 -5.62 -8.03
N GLN A 208 -15.16 -4.43 -8.55
CA GLN A 208 -16.12 -3.45 -8.02
C GLN A 208 -15.90 -3.18 -6.52
N PRO A 209 -14.72 -2.76 -6.09
CA PRO A 209 -14.45 -2.47 -4.69
C PRO A 209 -15.37 -1.34 -4.19
N ARG A 210 -15.78 -1.44 -2.93
CA ARG A 210 -16.57 -0.42 -2.23
C ARG A 210 -15.72 0.42 -1.28
N ILE A 211 -14.61 -0.13 -0.84
CA ILE A 211 -13.65 0.54 0.02
C ILE A 211 -12.27 0.39 -0.62
N LEU A 212 -11.55 1.52 -0.73
CA LEU A 212 -10.16 1.57 -1.16
C LEU A 212 -9.34 2.04 0.04
N ALA A 213 -8.55 1.16 0.62
CA ALA A 213 -7.75 1.43 1.80
C ALA A 213 -6.31 1.75 1.39
N ALA A 214 -6.00 3.04 1.29
CA ALA A 214 -4.72 3.55 0.82
C ALA A 214 -3.68 3.63 1.95
N MET A 215 -2.41 3.38 1.61
CA MET A 215 -1.28 3.52 2.52
C MET A 215 -1.13 4.96 3.03
N HIS A 216 -1.35 5.95 2.17
CA HIS A 216 -1.18 7.36 2.49
C HIS A 216 -2.49 8.14 2.25
N GLY A 217 -3.02 8.71 3.33
CA GLY A 217 -4.23 9.53 3.28
C GLY A 217 -5.51 8.82 3.73
N SER A 218 -6.65 9.31 3.28
CA SER A 218 -7.98 8.78 3.62
C SER A 218 -8.26 7.47 2.90
N SER A 219 -8.91 6.52 3.57
CA SER A 219 -9.58 5.41 2.89
C SER A 219 -10.84 5.93 2.19
N PHE A 220 -11.07 5.52 0.95
CA PHE A 220 -12.26 5.92 0.18
C PHE A 220 -13.39 4.92 0.36
N THR A 221 -14.63 5.43 0.48
CA THR A 221 -15.85 4.63 0.44
C THR A 221 -16.77 5.14 -0.64
N GLY A 222 -17.18 4.28 -1.57
CA GLY A 222 -18.02 4.66 -2.70
C GLY A 222 -17.89 3.72 -3.89
N ASP A 223 -18.01 4.26 -5.09
CA ASP A 223 -17.76 3.52 -6.33
C ASP A 223 -16.25 3.44 -6.61
N GLY A 224 -15.60 2.46 -5.97
CA GLY A 224 -14.17 2.23 -6.14
C GLY A 224 -13.80 1.81 -7.57
N ALA A 225 -14.72 1.20 -8.32
CA ALA A 225 -14.47 0.86 -9.71
C ALA A 225 -14.39 2.12 -10.59
N ALA A 226 -15.30 3.07 -10.39
CA ALA A 226 -15.23 4.38 -11.06
C ALA A 226 -13.95 5.14 -10.65
N ALA A 227 -13.58 5.13 -9.36
CA ALA A 227 -12.36 5.76 -8.88
C ALA A 227 -11.09 5.16 -9.52
N LEU A 228 -11.00 3.83 -9.66
CA LEU A 228 -9.87 3.15 -10.32
C LEU A 228 -9.77 3.52 -11.80
N ARG A 229 -10.89 3.57 -12.54
CA ARG A 229 -10.91 3.99 -13.95
C ARG A 229 -10.51 5.45 -14.12
N SER A 230 -11.08 6.34 -13.30
CA SER A 230 -10.70 7.77 -13.29
C SER A 230 -9.23 7.96 -12.90
N GLY A 231 -8.72 7.13 -11.99
CA GLY A 231 -7.31 7.09 -11.65
C GLY A 231 -6.42 6.69 -12.83
N ALA A 232 -6.85 5.71 -13.63
CA ALA A 232 -6.13 5.33 -14.87
C ALA A 232 -6.06 6.50 -15.86
N ASP A 233 -7.16 7.23 -16.04
CA ASP A 233 -7.20 8.41 -16.92
C ASP A 233 -6.30 9.53 -16.40
N MET A 234 -6.30 9.75 -15.09
CA MET A 234 -5.43 10.73 -14.42
C MET A 234 -3.96 10.37 -14.58
N MET A 235 -3.57 9.12 -14.31
CA MET A 235 -2.19 8.63 -14.46
C MET A 235 -1.71 8.74 -15.91
N GLU A 236 -2.52 8.34 -16.88
CA GLU A 236 -2.18 8.46 -18.30
C GLU A 236 -1.94 9.91 -18.71
N LYS A 237 -2.79 10.83 -18.23
CA LYS A 237 -2.64 12.26 -18.50
C LYS A 237 -1.38 12.87 -17.88
N LEU A 238 -1.01 12.46 -16.66
CA LEU A 238 0.14 13.03 -15.93
C LEU A 238 1.46 12.37 -16.31
N LEU A 239 1.46 11.07 -16.60
CA LEU A 239 2.67 10.24 -16.70
C LEU A 239 2.82 9.58 -18.09
N GLY A 240 1.74 9.50 -18.89
CA GLY A 240 1.72 8.78 -20.16
C GLY A 240 2.44 9.49 -21.32
N CYS A 241 2.77 10.76 -21.19
CA CYS A 241 3.45 11.53 -22.24
C CYS A 241 4.99 11.38 -22.16
N TYR A 242 5.47 10.15 -22.29
CA TYR A 242 6.86 9.89 -22.65
C TYR A 242 6.98 9.81 -24.18
N ASP A 243 6.75 10.92 -24.87
CA ASP A 243 7.32 11.10 -26.20
C ASP A 243 8.80 11.48 -26.00
N GLY A 244 9.68 10.52 -26.31
CA GLY A 244 11.10 10.52 -25.94
C GLY A 244 11.95 11.64 -26.57
N THR A 245 11.44 12.88 -26.71
CA THR A 245 12.14 13.93 -27.47
C THR A 245 12.70 15.08 -26.66
N ASP A 246 12.15 15.49 -25.51
CA ASP A 246 12.67 16.67 -24.83
C ASP A 246 13.10 16.46 -23.34
N ALA A 247 12.42 15.64 -22.56
CA ALA A 247 12.76 15.45 -21.16
C ALA A 247 14.03 14.60 -20.95
N ALA A 248 14.32 13.66 -21.83
CA ALA A 248 15.53 12.81 -21.75
C ALA A 248 16.82 13.57 -21.97
N LYS A 249 16.79 14.69 -22.69
CA LYS A 249 17.98 15.52 -22.94
C LYS A 249 18.36 16.41 -21.77
N GLN A 250 17.40 16.81 -20.94
CA GLN A 250 17.67 17.65 -19.74
C GLN A 250 18.11 16.82 -18.51
N ARG A 251 17.94 15.50 -18.53
CA ARG A 251 18.21 14.61 -17.37
C ARG A 251 19.63 14.05 -17.32
N LEU A 252 20.45 14.27 -18.33
CA LEU A 252 21.81 13.72 -18.44
C LEU A 252 22.93 14.76 -18.26
N ASP A 253 22.62 15.97 -17.80
CA ASP A 253 23.68 16.88 -17.39
C ASP A 253 24.32 16.33 -16.11
N PRO A 254 25.62 16.01 -16.13
CA PRO A 254 26.29 15.48 -14.96
C PRO A 254 26.20 16.49 -13.82
N VAL A 255 25.79 16.01 -12.65
CA VAL A 255 25.92 16.77 -11.39
C VAL A 255 27.37 17.21 -11.32
N GLY A 256 27.61 18.51 -11.44
CA GLY A 256 28.96 19.09 -11.36
C GLY A 256 29.59 18.69 -10.03
N ASP A 257 30.83 18.22 -10.10
CA ASP A 257 31.69 17.94 -8.96
C ASP A 257 31.69 19.15 -8.01
N HIS A 258 31.17 18.96 -6.80
CA HIS A 258 31.47 19.79 -5.63
C HIS A 258 31.67 18.90 -4.40
#